data_933371c0bb7afd3a2238338e3c9c6af8
#
_entry.id   933371c0bb7afd3a2238338e3c9c6af8
#
_cell.length_a   1.000
_cell.length_b   1.000
_cell.length_c   1.000
_cell.angle_alpha   90.00
_cell.angle_beta   90.00
_cell.angle_gamma   90.00
#
_symmetry.space_group_name_H-M   'P 1'
#
loop_
_entity.id
_entity.type
_entity.pdbx_description
1 polymer ?
#
loop_
_entity_poly.entity_id
_entity_poly.type
_entity_poly.pdbx_seq_one_letter_code
_entity_poly.pdbx_strand_id
1 'polypeptide(L)'
;MAQSPAHRFGQLIGELLEAVVLPQLDEYCRREGLYLDSQARKRSARRGKKVTWEDQYGNVHDLDFVIERDGSDGEIGRPIAFIESAWRRYTRHSRNKAQEIQGAILPLAEKYYWNNPFLGAVL
;
A
#
# COMPACT_ATOMS: atom_id res chain seq x y z
N MET A 1 -10.84 -15.31 20.65
CA MET A 1 -12.18 -14.74 20.53
C MET A 1 -12.65 -14.76 19.09
N ALA A 2 -13.87 -15.19 18.87
CA ALA A 2 -14.43 -15.20 17.53
C ALA A 2 -14.71 -13.78 17.05
N GLN A 3 -14.35 -13.48 15.81
CA GLN A 3 -14.67 -12.22 15.17
C GLN A 3 -16.17 -12.17 14.86
N SER A 4 -16.73 -10.97 14.86
CA SER A 4 -18.12 -10.79 14.42
C SER A 4 -18.28 -11.16 12.95
N PRO A 5 -19.48 -11.59 12.50
CA PRO A 5 -19.69 -11.87 11.06
C PRO A 5 -19.39 -10.67 10.17
N ALA A 6 -19.71 -9.47 10.62
CA ALA A 6 -19.42 -8.25 9.85
C ALA A 6 -17.92 -8.00 9.71
N HIS A 7 -17.15 -8.24 10.74
CA HIS A 7 -15.70 -8.08 10.71
C HIS A 7 -15.05 -9.10 9.76
N ARG A 8 -15.50 -10.35 9.86
CA ARG A 8 -15.01 -11.42 8.97
C ARG A 8 -15.34 -11.15 7.52
N PHE A 9 -16.53 -10.64 7.24
CA PHE A 9 -16.94 -10.27 5.88
C PHE A 9 -16.04 -9.15 5.33
N GLY A 10 -15.80 -8.12 6.13
CA GLY A 10 -14.92 -7.01 5.73
C GLY A 10 -13.51 -7.48 5.43
N GLN A 11 -12.97 -8.36 6.27
CA GLN A 11 -11.64 -8.92 6.06
C GLN A 11 -11.56 -9.72 4.76
N LEU A 12 -12.58 -10.56 4.50
CA LEU A 12 -12.64 -11.34 3.27
C LEU A 12 -12.70 -10.47 2.02
N ILE A 13 -13.52 -9.42 2.04
CA ILE A 13 -13.62 -8.50 0.89
C ILE A 13 -12.30 -7.76 0.68
N GLY A 14 -11.63 -7.33 1.74
CA GLY A 14 -10.31 -6.70 1.65
C GLY A 14 -9.28 -7.61 0.99
N GLU A 15 -9.24 -8.88 1.38
CA GLU A 15 -8.36 -9.88 0.78
C GLU A 15 -8.69 -10.13 -0.70
N LEU A 16 -9.98 -10.17 -1.03
CA LEU A 16 -10.41 -10.32 -2.42
C LEU A 16 -10.00 -9.13 -3.28
N LEU A 17 -10.13 -7.91 -2.77
CA LEU A 17 -9.71 -6.71 -3.49
C LEU A 17 -8.22 -6.73 -3.78
N GLU A 18 -7.41 -7.10 -2.78
CA GLU A 18 -5.97 -7.25 -2.98
C GLU A 18 -5.65 -8.32 -4.02
N ALA A 19 -6.34 -9.46 -3.98
CA ALA A 19 -6.16 -10.55 -4.93
C ALA A 19 -6.51 -10.14 -6.37
N VAL A 20 -7.46 -9.23 -6.55
CA VAL A 20 -7.84 -8.71 -7.88
C VAL A 20 -6.87 -7.63 -8.34
N VAL A 21 -6.48 -6.73 -7.45
CA VAL A 21 -5.64 -5.57 -7.78
C VAL A 21 -4.20 -5.98 -8.04
N LEU A 22 -3.66 -6.92 -7.24
CA LEU A 22 -2.25 -7.29 -7.32
C LEU A 22 -1.80 -7.78 -8.70
N PRO A 23 -2.52 -8.70 -9.39
CA PRO A 23 -2.08 -9.14 -10.72
C PRO A 23 -2.05 -8.00 -11.74
N GLN A 24 -2.99 -7.06 -11.65
CA GLN A 24 -3.06 -5.92 -12.57
C GLN A 24 -1.92 -4.94 -12.33
N LEU A 25 -1.59 -4.66 -11.07
CA LEU A 25 -0.45 -3.82 -10.72
C LEU A 25 0.86 -4.48 -11.13
N ASP A 26 0.99 -5.77 -10.92
CA ASP A 26 2.19 -6.53 -11.28
C ASP A 26 2.43 -6.50 -12.78
N GLU A 27 1.38 -6.70 -13.58
CA GLU A 27 1.47 -6.61 -15.03
C GLU A 27 1.87 -5.21 -15.48
N TYR A 28 1.25 -4.18 -14.93
CA TYR A 28 1.59 -2.79 -15.23
C TYR A 28 3.06 -2.51 -14.91
N CYS A 29 3.52 -2.90 -13.74
CA CYS A 29 4.90 -2.65 -13.32
C CYS A 29 5.90 -3.39 -14.20
N ARG A 30 5.63 -4.64 -14.58
CA ARG A 30 6.50 -5.37 -15.50
C ARG A 30 6.56 -4.69 -16.86
N ARG A 31 5.44 -4.23 -17.38
CA ARG A 31 5.37 -3.55 -18.67
C ARG A 31 6.14 -2.24 -18.66
N GLU A 32 6.08 -1.50 -17.56
CA GLU A 32 6.72 -0.19 -17.42
C GLU A 32 8.13 -0.24 -16.84
N GLY A 33 8.64 -1.43 -16.55
CA GLY A 33 9.98 -1.57 -15.97
C GLY A 33 10.06 -1.07 -14.53
N LEU A 34 8.99 -1.21 -13.76
CA LEU A 34 8.90 -0.78 -12.37
C LEU A 34 8.87 -1.98 -11.43
N TYR A 35 9.19 -1.74 -10.17
CA TYR A 35 9.14 -2.75 -9.13
C TYR A 35 7.91 -2.54 -8.24
N LEU A 36 7.15 -3.62 -8.05
CA LEU A 36 5.99 -3.60 -7.15
C LEU A 36 6.37 -4.30 -5.84
N ASP A 37 6.41 -3.54 -4.75
CA ASP A 37 6.62 -4.10 -3.41
C ASP A 37 5.27 -4.43 -2.78
N SER A 38 5.14 -5.67 -2.30
CA SER A 38 3.95 -6.14 -1.59
C SER A 38 4.36 -7.24 -0.62
N GLN A 39 3.48 -7.56 0.32
CA GLN A 39 3.74 -8.62 1.30
C GLN A 39 3.89 -10.00 0.64
N ALA A 40 3.34 -10.17 -0.56
CA ALA A 40 3.37 -11.45 -1.27
C ALA A 40 4.71 -11.75 -1.93
N ARG A 41 5.63 -10.80 -2.00
CA ARG A 41 6.92 -10.97 -2.68
C ARG A 41 8.02 -11.38 -1.72
N LYS A 42 9.10 -11.92 -2.28
CA LYS A 42 10.36 -12.05 -1.55
C LYS A 42 10.98 -10.66 -1.43
N ARG A 43 11.22 -10.24 -0.21
CA ARG A 43 11.60 -8.86 0.09
C ARG A 43 12.89 -8.80 0.88
N SER A 44 13.94 -9.41 0.34
CA SER A 44 15.21 -9.56 1.06
C SER A 44 15.87 -8.25 1.46
N ALA A 45 15.70 -7.20 0.65
CA ALA A 45 16.25 -5.88 0.96
C ALA A 45 15.41 -5.09 1.97
N ARG A 46 14.20 -5.56 2.29
CA ARG A 46 13.25 -4.83 3.15
C ARG A 46 13.05 -5.60 4.44
N ARG A 47 12.83 -4.86 5.52
CA ARG A 47 12.66 -5.46 6.84
C ARG A 47 11.23 -5.99 7.01
N GLY A 48 11.12 -7.22 7.53
CA GLY A 48 9.85 -7.81 7.92
C GLY A 48 8.97 -8.13 6.73
N LYS A 49 7.71 -8.45 7.03
CA LYS A 49 6.73 -8.86 6.03
C LYS A 49 5.90 -7.70 5.49
N LYS A 50 5.80 -6.62 6.23
CA LYS A 50 4.96 -5.48 5.88
C LYS A 50 5.71 -4.50 4.99
N VAL A 51 4.98 -3.85 4.09
CA VAL A 51 5.51 -2.79 3.25
C VAL A 51 5.47 -1.50 4.06
N THR A 52 6.62 -1.04 4.52
CA THR A 52 6.71 0.11 5.43
C THR A 52 7.58 1.21 4.84
N TRP A 53 7.13 2.46 5.01
CA TRP A 53 7.88 3.63 4.61
C TRP A 53 7.73 4.71 5.67
N GLU A 54 8.81 5.46 5.90
CA GLU A 54 8.84 6.55 6.86
C GLU A 54 8.50 7.87 6.16
N ASP A 55 7.63 8.67 6.77
CA ASP A 55 7.22 9.95 6.22
C ASP A 55 8.17 11.10 6.63
N GLN A 56 7.85 12.32 6.19
CA GLN A 56 8.67 13.49 6.47
C GLN A 56 8.74 13.87 7.94
N TYR A 57 7.86 13.33 8.77
CA TYR A 57 7.83 13.59 10.21
C TYR A 57 8.44 12.46 11.04
N GLY A 58 9.01 11.46 10.38
CA GLY A 58 9.59 10.31 11.07
C GLY A 58 8.60 9.22 11.45
N ASN A 59 7.34 9.30 11.02
CA ASN A 59 6.35 8.27 11.27
C ASN A 59 6.44 7.16 10.22
N VAL A 60 6.36 5.91 10.68
CA VAL A 60 6.40 4.75 9.81
C VAL A 60 4.97 4.31 9.50
N HIS A 61 4.69 4.11 8.23
CA HIS A 61 3.37 3.69 7.75
C HIS A 61 3.45 2.33 7.07
N ASP A 62 2.47 1.47 7.36
CA ASP A 62 2.30 0.19 6.69
C ASP A 62 1.36 0.40 5.50
N LEU A 63 1.78 -0.08 4.34
CA LEU A 63 1.05 0.08 3.09
C LEU A 63 0.77 -1.28 2.47
N ASP A 64 -0.22 -1.35 1.60
CA ASP A 64 -0.51 -2.58 0.87
C ASP A 64 0.47 -2.78 -0.29
N PHE A 65 0.70 -1.72 -1.07
CA PHE A 65 1.58 -1.77 -2.23
C PHE A 65 2.37 -0.48 -2.34
N VAL A 66 3.62 -0.60 -2.77
CA VAL A 66 4.44 0.55 -3.17
C VAL A 66 5.11 0.23 -4.50
N ILE A 67 5.02 1.14 -5.45
CA ILE A 67 5.69 1.01 -6.74
C ILE A 67 6.99 1.81 -6.67
N GLU A 68 8.09 1.17 -7.05
CA GLU A 68 9.43 1.75 -6.99
C GLU A 68 10.07 1.79 -8.36
N ARG A 69 10.86 2.82 -8.60
CA ARG A 69 11.75 2.91 -9.75
C ARG A 69 13.14 2.40 -9.32
N ASP A 70 13.71 1.51 -10.13
CA ASP A 70 15.04 0.91 -9.88
C ASP A 70 15.09 0.02 -8.63
N GLY A 71 13.94 -0.46 -8.15
CA GLY A 71 13.88 -1.41 -7.05
C GLY A 71 13.93 -2.86 -7.55
N SER A 72 14.25 -3.76 -6.64
CA SER A 72 14.21 -5.20 -6.87
C SER A 72 14.01 -5.91 -5.53
N ASP A 73 13.90 -7.23 -5.55
CA ASP A 73 13.79 -7.98 -4.30
C ASP A 73 15.02 -7.74 -3.39
N GLY A 74 16.19 -7.53 -3.99
CA GLY A 74 17.45 -7.30 -3.28
C GLY A 74 17.85 -5.85 -3.11
N GLU A 75 17.14 -4.90 -3.70
CA GLU A 75 17.45 -3.48 -3.61
C GLU A 75 16.21 -2.63 -3.43
N ILE A 76 16.29 -1.66 -2.52
CA ILE A 76 15.23 -0.67 -2.35
C ILE A 76 15.43 0.43 -3.38
N GLY A 77 14.40 0.69 -4.21
CA GLY A 77 14.43 1.75 -5.20
C GLY A 77 13.82 3.04 -4.68
N ARG A 78 13.40 3.89 -5.60
CA ARG A 78 12.75 5.17 -5.28
C ARG A 78 11.24 5.01 -5.38
N PRO A 79 10.47 5.32 -4.33
CA PRO A 79 9.03 5.16 -4.38
C PRO A 79 8.40 6.19 -5.33
N ILE A 80 7.50 5.73 -6.18
CA ILE A 80 6.75 6.58 -7.09
C ILE A 80 5.25 6.47 -6.91
N ALA A 81 4.77 5.47 -6.19
CA ALA A 81 3.34 5.35 -5.88
C ALA A 81 3.16 4.63 -4.56
N PHE A 82 2.30 5.19 -3.72
CA PHE A 82 1.90 4.59 -2.44
C PHE A 82 0.43 4.21 -2.55
N ILE A 83 0.12 2.94 -2.36
CA ILE A 83 -1.22 2.41 -2.59
C ILE A 83 -1.71 1.70 -1.35
N GLU A 84 -2.90 2.08 -0.90
CA GLU A 84 -3.54 1.50 0.27
C GLU A 84 -4.98 1.10 -0.10
N SER A 85 -5.37 -0.10 0.25
CA SER A 85 -6.75 -0.54 0.10
C SER A 85 -7.59 0.01 1.25
N ALA A 86 -8.69 0.65 0.91
CA ALA A 86 -9.51 1.37 1.88
C ALA A 86 -10.94 0.82 1.99
N TRP A 87 -11.15 -0.45 1.60
CA TRP A 87 -12.49 -1.00 1.66
C TRP A 87 -12.98 -1.11 3.11
N ARG A 88 -14.16 -0.57 3.37
CA ARG A 88 -14.83 -0.64 4.68
C ARG A 88 -16.33 -0.65 4.44
N ARG A 89 -17.08 -1.24 5.36
CA ARG A 89 -18.53 -1.07 5.38
C ARG A 89 -18.83 0.42 5.59
N TYR A 90 -19.94 0.89 5.02
CA TYR A 90 -20.35 2.28 5.18
C TYR A 90 -20.77 2.53 6.62
N THR A 91 -19.85 3.02 7.44
CA THR A 91 -20.03 3.32 8.85
C THR A 91 -19.28 4.61 9.18
N ARG A 92 -19.45 5.08 10.42
CA ARG A 92 -18.67 6.21 10.92
C ARG A 92 -17.16 5.91 10.84
N HIS A 93 -16.79 4.67 11.14
CA HIS A 93 -15.38 4.24 11.06
C HIS A 93 -14.83 4.25 9.65
N SER A 94 -15.67 4.02 8.63
CA SER A 94 -15.24 4.07 7.24
C SER A 94 -14.74 5.45 6.84
N ARG A 95 -15.43 6.51 7.27
CA ARG A 95 -14.99 7.88 7.01
C ARG A 95 -13.67 8.19 7.69
N ASN A 96 -13.56 7.79 8.96
CA ASN A 96 -12.33 8.01 9.73
C ASN A 96 -11.16 7.27 9.09
N LYS A 97 -11.39 6.05 8.61
CA LYS A 97 -10.34 5.27 7.96
C LYS A 97 -9.86 5.91 6.67
N ALA A 98 -10.78 6.44 5.86
CA ALA A 98 -10.41 7.15 4.64
C ALA A 98 -9.55 8.38 4.94
N GLN A 99 -9.91 9.14 5.99
CA GLN A 99 -9.13 10.30 6.44
C GLN A 99 -7.77 9.89 6.97
N GLU A 100 -7.69 8.79 7.72
CA GLU A 100 -6.42 8.25 8.22
C GLU A 100 -5.48 7.87 7.07
N ILE A 101 -6.00 7.19 6.06
CA ILE A 101 -5.22 6.79 4.90
C ILE A 101 -4.70 8.02 4.16
N GLN A 102 -5.55 9.00 3.93
CA GLN A 102 -5.16 10.23 3.27
C GLN A 102 -4.11 10.97 4.09
N GLY A 103 -4.28 11.05 5.40
CA GLY A 103 -3.34 11.68 6.32
C GLY A 103 -1.99 10.95 6.37
N ALA A 104 -1.96 9.64 6.15
CA ALA A 104 -0.73 8.87 6.09
C ALA A 104 -0.02 9.02 4.74
N ILE A 105 -0.78 8.99 3.65
CA ILE A 105 -0.22 9.03 2.29
C ILE A 105 0.34 10.40 1.95
N LEU A 106 -0.32 11.48 2.34
CA LEU A 106 0.13 12.83 2.04
C LEU A 106 1.55 13.12 2.54
N PRO A 107 1.90 12.86 3.81
CA PRO A 107 3.27 13.09 4.28
C PRO A 107 4.32 12.22 3.59
N LEU A 108 3.95 11.00 3.17
CA LEU A 108 4.83 10.15 2.38
C LEU A 108 5.06 10.74 1.00
N ALA A 109 3.99 11.14 0.32
CA ALA A 109 4.08 11.73 -1.01
C ALA A 109 4.88 13.04 -0.98
N GLU A 110 4.70 13.87 0.05
CA GLU A 110 5.46 15.11 0.21
C GLU A 110 6.95 14.85 0.40
N LYS A 111 7.32 13.84 1.18
CA LYS A 111 8.73 13.48 1.38
C LYS A 111 9.40 13.07 0.08
N TYR A 112 8.69 12.36 -0.78
CA TYR A 112 9.25 11.77 -2.00
C TYR A 112 8.76 12.47 -3.27
N TYR A 113 8.17 13.66 -3.17
CA TYR A 113 7.52 14.31 -4.31
C TYR A 113 8.48 14.55 -5.48
N TRP A 114 9.77 14.69 -5.22
CA TRP A 114 10.78 14.86 -6.25
C TRP A 114 10.91 13.64 -7.18
N ASN A 115 10.34 12.50 -6.78
CA ASN A 115 10.22 11.31 -7.62
C ASN A 115 8.93 11.30 -8.44
N ASN A 116 8.09 12.33 -8.35
CA ASN A 116 6.74 12.40 -8.91
C ASN A 116 5.86 11.24 -8.42
N PRO A 117 5.70 11.05 -7.10
CA PRO A 117 4.84 9.97 -6.62
C PRO A 117 3.38 10.26 -6.90
N PHE A 118 2.62 9.21 -7.15
CA PHE A 118 1.17 9.29 -7.21
C PHE A 118 0.59 9.05 -5.83
N LEU A 119 -0.46 9.78 -5.48
CA LEU A 119 -1.28 9.44 -4.35
C LEU A 119 -2.24 8.34 -4.78
N GLY A 120 -2.04 7.14 -4.24
CA GLY A 120 -2.91 6.05 -4.58
C GLY A 120 -3.65 5.55 -3.37
N ALA A 121 -4.90 5.90 -3.22
CA ALA A 121 -5.80 5.19 -2.34
C ALA A 121 -6.73 4.40 -3.24
N VAL A 122 -6.79 3.12 -3.05
CA VAL A 122 -7.56 2.27 -3.92
C VAL A 122 -8.64 1.57 -3.13
N LEU A 123 -9.87 1.82 -3.49
CA LEU A 123 -11.00 0.95 -3.15
C LEU A 123 -11.20 0.74 -1.67
#